data_daa39cfe89893e38cf6da1ecb1156852
#
_entry.id   daa39cfe89893e38cf6da1ecb1156852
#
_cell.length_a   1.000
_cell.length_b   1.000
_cell.length_c   1.000
_cell.angle_alpha   90.00
_cell.angle_beta   90.00
_cell.angle_gamma   90.00
#
_symmetry.space_group_name_H-M   'P 1'
#
loop_
_entity.id
_entity.type
_entity.pdbx_description
1 polymer ?
#
loop_
_entity_poly.entity_id
_entity_poly.type
_entity_poly.pdbx_seq_one_letter_code
_entity_poly.pdbx_strand_id
1 'polypeptide(L)'
;MTVAVLIGTTKGAFVMRDDGKRGDWTITGPHCDGWPINHVVGDPHSGQIWAAGGNGWNGAGVWRSQDGGQTWALSKLSNGDMDRWIKSDPEAARIFGVTEVEDAPFTGDLEALWSISSAHGRLYAGGKPGMLFSSDDDGKSWQGVEGINAHAERENWQGGGAGLTLHTILRDDKDPAKLWIGISAAGIFASEDGGATWETRNRRSNEDAAAFHIHAHEDGLTHGSDTEIGSCVHNMIHAGDNLIYQQNHHGTYRSTDGGRSWSAITEGLPSTFGFPIAVHPHDPATIWVVPMNGDMQGRYPPDACAKVWKSTNSGETWTAMTDGLPAQNCFFTVLRQAMAVDQMDTPGVYFGTNSGSIFASFDGGQSWSEPARHLPTVLSVETLTY
;
A
#
# COMPACT_ATOMS: atom_id res chain seq x y z
N MET A 1 14.43 -21.90 -0.06
CA MET A 1 13.32 -20.92 -0.13
C MET A 1 13.48 -20.13 -1.42
N THR A 2 12.41 -19.94 -2.15
CA THR A 2 12.34 -19.11 -3.37
C THR A 2 11.48 -17.89 -3.08
N VAL A 3 11.73 -16.80 -3.81
CA VAL A 3 10.99 -15.55 -3.67
C VAL A 3 10.22 -15.28 -4.95
N ALA A 4 8.95 -14.95 -4.80
CA ALA A 4 8.19 -14.28 -5.84
C ALA A 4 7.96 -12.82 -5.43
N VAL A 5 8.23 -11.90 -6.36
CA VAL A 5 7.85 -10.50 -6.24
C VAL A 5 6.53 -10.32 -6.98
N LEU A 6 5.52 -9.90 -6.24
CA LEU A 6 4.16 -9.66 -6.71
C LEU A 6 4.03 -8.18 -7.06
N ILE A 7 3.63 -7.87 -8.28
CA ILE A 7 3.66 -6.50 -8.79
C ILE A 7 2.26 -6.12 -9.29
N GLY A 8 1.63 -5.16 -8.64
CA GLY A 8 0.41 -4.52 -9.11
C GLY A 8 0.72 -3.35 -10.03
N THR A 9 0.07 -3.28 -11.18
CA THR A 9 0.28 -2.22 -12.17
C THR A 9 -1.03 -1.66 -12.72
N THR A 10 -0.93 -0.57 -13.48
CA THR A 10 -2.09 0.00 -14.20
C THR A 10 -2.63 -0.88 -15.33
N LYS A 11 -1.97 -2.01 -15.65
CA LYS A 11 -2.37 -2.94 -16.72
C LYS A 11 -2.24 -4.41 -16.28
N GLY A 12 -2.73 -4.74 -15.10
CA GLY A 12 -2.72 -6.10 -14.57
C GLY A 12 -1.70 -6.33 -13.47
N ALA A 13 -1.72 -7.54 -12.94
CA ALA A 13 -0.70 -8.03 -12.04
C ALA A 13 0.42 -8.73 -12.81
N PHE A 14 1.64 -8.64 -12.26
CA PHE A 14 2.79 -9.40 -12.74
C PHE A 14 3.38 -10.19 -11.57
N VAL A 15 3.95 -11.33 -11.88
CA VAL A 15 4.67 -12.16 -10.90
C VAL A 15 6.09 -12.37 -11.42
N MET A 16 7.06 -11.88 -10.65
CA MET A 16 8.47 -12.02 -10.95
C MET A 16 9.07 -13.05 -9.99
N ARG A 17 9.68 -14.12 -10.52
CA ARG A 17 10.28 -15.21 -9.75
C ARG A 17 11.76 -15.32 -10.04
N ASP A 18 12.53 -15.57 -8.99
CA ASP A 18 13.95 -15.85 -9.12
C ASP A 18 14.20 -17.34 -9.39
N ASP A 19 15.42 -17.64 -9.81
CA ASP A 19 15.94 -19.01 -10.00
C ASP A 19 16.44 -19.67 -8.70
N GLY A 20 16.16 -19.07 -7.54
CA GLY A 20 16.66 -19.46 -6.22
C GLY A 20 18.04 -18.89 -5.89
N LYS A 21 18.62 -18.06 -6.76
CA LYS A 21 19.95 -17.42 -6.58
C LYS A 21 19.89 -15.90 -6.65
N ARG A 22 18.68 -15.33 -6.86
CA ARG A 22 18.46 -13.88 -7.03
C ARG A 22 19.26 -13.27 -8.20
N GLY A 23 19.65 -14.11 -9.18
CA GLY A 23 20.42 -13.71 -10.38
C GLY A 23 19.53 -13.53 -11.60
N ASP A 24 18.80 -14.58 -11.95
CA ASP A 24 17.93 -14.59 -13.12
C ASP A 24 16.45 -14.56 -12.70
N TRP A 25 15.72 -13.61 -13.26
CA TRP A 25 14.32 -13.39 -12.96
C TRP A 25 13.43 -13.69 -14.16
N THR A 26 12.40 -14.48 -13.93
CA THR A 26 11.31 -14.71 -14.90
C THR A 26 10.10 -13.86 -14.52
N ILE A 27 9.49 -13.21 -15.50
CA ILE A 27 8.30 -12.36 -15.30
C ILE A 27 7.15 -12.95 -16.08
N THR A 28 6.01 -13.15 -15.41
CA THR A 28 4.74 -13.55 -16.02
C THR A 28 3.70 -12.45 -15.84
N GLY A 29 2.79 -12.32 -16.79
CA GLY A 29 1.75 -11.28 -16.82
C GLY A 29 1.64 -10.62 -18.19
N PRO A 30 0.77 -9.62 -18.38
CA PRO A 30 -0.17 -9.12 -17.39
C PRO A 30 -1.30 -10.13 -17.08
N HIS A 31 -1.58 -10.34 -15.81
CA HIS A 31 -2.70 -11.12 -15.33
C HIS A 31 -3.90 -10.22 -14.98
N CYS A 32 -5.03 -10.80 -14.55
CA CYS A 32 -6.21 -10.07 -14.10
C CYS A 32 -6.88 -9.25 -15.21
N ASP A 33 -6.91 -9.79 -16.43
CA ASP A 33 -7.57 -9.22 -17.62
C ASP A 33 -7.21 -7.75 -17.91
N GLY A 34 -5.99 -7.35 -17.50
CA GLY A 34 -5.49 -5.99 -17.68
C GLY A 34 -6.14 -4.92 -16.80
N TRP A 35 -6.87 -5.30 -15.76
CA TRP A 35 -7.40 -4.36 -14.78
C TRP A 35 -6.27 -3.62 -14.06
N PRO A 36 -6.46 -2.36 -13.67
CA PRO A 36 -5.56 -1.73 -12.71
C PRO A 36 -5.56 -2.50 -11.40
N ILE A 37 -4.39 -2.95 -10.97
CA ILE A 37 -4.18 -3.67 -9.71
C ILE A 37 -3.43 -2.76 -8.75
N ASN A 38 -4.16 -2.22 -7.79
CA ASN A 38 -3.62 -1.25 -6.83
C ASN A 38 -2.79 -1.91 -5.73
N HIS A 39 -3.16 -3.14 -5.33
CA HIS A 39 -2.41 -3.89 -4.34
C HIS A 39 -2.53 -5.39 -4.59
N VAL A 40 -1.44 -6.13 -4.36
CA VAL A 40 -1.39 -7.58 -4.49
C VAL A 40 -0.71 -8.16 -3.25
N VAL A 41 -1.23 -9.28 -2.72
CA VAL A 41 -0.63 -9.98 -1.58
C VAL A 41 -0.63 -11.49 -1.81
N GLY A 42 0.28 -12.19 -1.14
CA GLY A 42 0.34 -13.65 -1.15
C GLY A 42 0.33 -14.23 0.27
N ASP A 43 -0.18 -15.45 0.40
CA ASP A 43 -0.07 -16.21 1.64
C ASP A 43 1.06 -17.24 1.52
N PRO A 44 2.12 -17.13 2.33
CA PRO A 44 3.28 -18.02 2.26
C PRO A 44 2.95 -19.48 2.65
N HIS A 45 1.86 -19.73 3.36
CA HIS A 45 1.47 -21.07 3.79
C HIS A 45 0.74 -21.84 2.69
N SER A 46 -0.16 -21.18 1.97
CA SER A 46 -0.97 -21.79 0.92
C SER A 46 -0.45 -21.54 -0.50
N GLY A 47 0.38 -20.53 -0.70
CA GLY A 47 0.80 -20.05 -2.01
C GLY A 47 -0.30 -19.31 -2.79
N GLN A 48 -1.44 -19.04 -2.15
CA GLN A 48 -2.51 -18.26 -2.76
C GLN A 48 -2.10 -16.80 -2.93
N ILE A 49 -2.61 -16.17 -3.98
CA ILE A 49 -2.36 -14.75 -4.28
C ILE A 49 -3.70 -14.05 -4.48
N TRP A 50 -3.82 -12.85 -3.93
CA TRP A 50 -4.98 -11.97 -4.14
C TRP A 50 -4.51 -10.63 -4.68
N ALA A 51 -5.22 -10.10 -5.68
CA ALA A 51 -4.96 -8.83 -6.32
C ALA A 51 -6.22 -7.96 -6.28
N ALA A 52 -6.14 -6.87 -5.55
CA ALA A 52 -7.23 -5.91 -5.39
C ALA A 52 -7.05 -4.72 -6.34
N GLY A 53 -8.11 -4.30 -6.99
CA GLY A 53 -8.01 -3.20 -7.93
C GLY A 53 -9.33 -2.76 -8.53
N GLY A 54 -9.21 -2.18 -9.71
CA GLY A 54 -10.30 -1.61 -10.47
C GLY A 54 -10.27 -0.08 -10.55
N ASN A 55 -11.27 0.46 -11.18
CA ASN A 55 -11.48 1.90 -11.38
C ASN A 55 -12.93 2.15 -11.79
N GLY A 56 -13.32 3.39 -12.08
CA GLY A 56 -14.65 3.74 -12.51
C GLY A 56 -15.12 2.99 -13.77
N TRP A 57 -14.21 2.59 -14.67
CA TRP A 57 -14.52 1.82 -15.88
C TRP A 57 -14.79 0.34 -15.60
N ASN A 58 -13.87 -0.31 -14.88
CA ASN A 58 -13.94 -1.76 -14.57
C ASN A 58 -14.86 -2.08 -13.40
N GLY A 59 -15.11 -1.12 -12.50
CA GLY A 59 -15.63 -1.35 -11.17
C GLY A 59 -14.53 -1.76 -10.20
N ALA A 60 -14.91 -2.35 -9.07
CA ALA A 60 -13.99 -2.80 -8.03
C ALA A 60 -14.08 -4.32 -7.85
N GLY A 61 -12.92 -4.97 -7.61
CA GLY A 61 -12.90 -6.41 -7.40
C GLY A 61 -11.57 -6.93 -6.88
N VAL A 62 -11.61 -8.19 -6.43
CA VAL A 62 -10.46 -8.96 -6.01
C VAL A 62 -10.30 -10.17 -6.93
N TRP A 63 -9.17 -10.24 -7.57
CA TRP A 63 -8.71 -11.40 -8.31
C TRP A 63 -7.96 -12.33 -7.35
N ARG A 64 -8.19 -13.64 -7.45
CA ARG A 64 -7.52 -14.66 -6.64
C ARG A 64 -6.95 -15.75 -7.51
N SER A 65 -5.76 -16.21 -7.15
CA SER A 65 -5.07 -17.35 -7.74
C SER A 65 -4.74 -18.37 -6.66
N GLN A 66 -4.98 -19.65 -6.95
CA GLN A 66 -4.68 -20.78 -6.07
C GLN A 66 -3.48 -21.61 -6.57
N ASP A 67 -2.90 -21.22 -7.68
CA ASP A 67 -1.85 -21.95 -8.40
C ASP A 67 -0.58 -21.09 -8.62
N GLY A 68 -0.35 -20.15 -7.71
CA GLY A 68 0.81 -19.29 -7.74
C GLY A 68 0.77 -18.26 -8.88
N GLY A 69 -0.41 -17.81 -9.31
CA GLY A 69 -0.56 -16.76 -10.31
C GLY A 69 -0.67 -17.27 -11.75
N GLN A 70 -0.91 -18.58 -11.97
CA GLN A 70 -1.11 -19.12 -13.32
C GLN A 70 -2.53 -18.88 -13.81
N THR A 71 -3.53 -19.13 -12.96
CA THR A 71 -4.94 -18.85 -13.24
C THR A 71 -5.56 -17.92 -12.21
N TRP A 72 -6.54 -17.13 -12.62
CA TRP A 72 -7.15 -16.12 -11.79
C TRP A 72 -8.66 -16.13 -11.90
N ALA A 73 -9.35 -15.94 -10.76
CA ALA A 73 -10.79 -15.82 -10.67
C ALA A 73 -11.16 -14.48 -10.01
N LEU A 74 -12.08 -13.74 -10.61
CA LEU A 74 -12.57 -12.46 -10.13
C LEU A 74 -13.73 -12.64 -9.17
N SER A 75 -13.66 -12.00 -8.00
CA SER A 75 -14.81 -11.66 -7.16
C SER A 75 -15.08 -10.16 -7.31
N LYS A 76 -16.18 -9.84 -7.98
CA LYS A 76 -16.56 -8.45 -8.27
C LYS A 76 -17.34 -7.87 -7.10
N LEU A 77 -16.89 -6.72 -6.58
CA LEU A 77 -17.53 -6.02 -5.47
C LEU A 77 -18.43 -4.88 -5.97
N SER A 78 -18.05 -4.22 -7.08
CA SER A 78 -18.81 -3.12 -7.64
C SER A 78 -18.72 -3.14 -9.17
N ASN A 79 -19.82 -2.81 -9.84
CA ASN A 79 -19.87 -2.68 -11.29
C ASN A 79 -19.36 -1.29 -11.71
N GLY A 80 -18.66 -1.25 -12.86
CA GLY A 80 -18.16 -0.02 -13.48
C GLY A 80 -18.99 0.49 -14.65
N ASP A 81 -18.45 1.50 -15.35
CA ASP A 81 -19.08 2.08 -16.56
C ASP A 81 -19.18 1.05 -17.68
N MET A 82 -18.21 0.16 -17.82
CA MET A 82 -18.25 -0.92 -18.81
C MET A 82 -19.46 -1.83 -18.60
N ASP A 83 -19.72 -2.22 -17.36
CA ASP A 83 -20.88 -3.08 -17.03
C ASP A 83 -22.19 -2.38 -17.32
N ARG A 84 -22.30 -1.10 -17.00
CA ARG A 84 -23.48 -0.27 -17.31
C ARG A 84 -23.70 -0.16 -18.81
N TRP A 85 -22.62 0.04 -19.57
CA TRP A 85 -22.70 0.08 -21.02
C TRP A 85 -23.17 -1.24 -21.61
N ILE A 86 -22.56 -2.37 -21.18
CA ILE A 86 -22.97 -3.72 -21.64
C ILE A 86 -24.46 -3.99 -21.33
N LYS A 87 -24.92 -3.60 -20.13
CA LYS A 87 -26.36 -3.77 -19.76
C LYS A 87 -27.32 -2.96 -20.62
N SER A 88 -26.90 -1.77 -21.07
CA SER A 88 -27.77 -0.83 -21.80
C SER A 88 -27.71 -0.99 -23.32
N ASP A 89 -26.69 -1.65 -23.86
CA ASP A 89 -26.44 -1.76 -25.31
C ASP A 89 -26.20 -3.23 -25.73
N PRO A 90 -27.16 -3.86 -26.44
CA PRO A 90 -27.02 -5.22 -26.96
C PRO A 90 -25.81 -5.42 -27.89
N GLU A 91 -25.37 -4.40 -28.59
CA GLU A 91 -24.22 -4.46 -29.47
C GLU A 91 -22.92 -4.54 -28.64
N ALA A 92 -22.81 -3.77 -27.53
CA ALA A 92 -21.74 -3.89 -26.58
C ALA A 92 -21.69 -5.29 -25.97
N ALA A 93 -22.83 -5.83 -25.52
CA ALA A 93 -22.93 -7.19 -25.01
C ALA A 93 -22.39 -8.23 -26.02
N ARG A 94 -22.74 -8.07 -27.29
CA ARG A 94 -22.26 -8.95 -28.38
C ARG A 94 -20.74 -8.82 -28.59
N ILE A 95 -20.21 -7.59 -28.60
CA ILE A 95 -18.76 -7.31 -28.81
C ILE A 95 -17.93 -7.94 -27.71
N PHE A 96 -18.36 -7.80 -26.45
CA PHE A 96 -17.65 -8.37 -25.29
C PHE A 96 -17.98 -9.84 -25.02
N GLY A 97 -18.90 -10.44 -25.78
CA GLY A 97 -19.31 -11.84 -25.59
C GLY A 97 -20.00 -12.11 -24.25
N VAL A 98 -20.59 -11.08 -23.64
CA VAL A 98 -21.26 -11.14 -22.34
C VAL A 98 -22.77 -11.23 -22.58
N THR A 99 -23.39 -12.27 -22.04
CA THR A 99 -24.84 -12.48 -22.18
C THR A 99 -25.64 -11.84 -21.04
N GLU A 100 -25.04 -11.73 -19.87
CA GLU A 100 -25.64 -11.15 -18.67
C GLU A 100 -24.58 -10.54 -17.79
N VAL A 101 -24.84 -9.37 -17.21
CA VAL A 101 -24.00 -8.72 -16.22
C VAL A 101 -24.74 -8.74 -14.89
N GLU A 102 -24.23 -9.52 -13.95
CA GLU A 102 -24.77 -9.57 -12.59
C GLU A 102 -24.51 -8.26 -11.84
N ASP A 103 -25.41 -7.91 -10.91
CA ASP A 103 -25.21 -6.78 -10.01
C ASP A 103 -24.22 -7.15 -8.91
N ALA A 104 -23.13 -6.42 -8.82
CA ALA A 104 -22.17 -6.57 -7.74
C ALA A 104 -22.70 -5.86 -6.47
N PRO A 105 -22.41 -6.41 -5.27
CA PRO A 105 -23.10 -6.03 -4.02
C PRO A 105 -22.92 -4.58 -3.58
N PHE A 106 -21.82 -3.91 -3.97
CA PHE A 106 -21.49 -2.55 -3.55
C PHE A 106 -21.48 -1.57 -4.73
N THR A 107 -22.26 -1.88 -5.77
CA THR A 107 -22.37 -1.03 -6.96
C THR A 107 -23.01 0.31 -6.60
N GLY A 108 -22.31 1.41 -6.94
CA GLY A 108 -22.71 2.77 -6.58
C GLY A 108 -22.02 3.34 -5.34
N ASP A 109 -21.58 2.47 -4.44
CA ASP A 109 -20.91 2.88 -3.19
C ASP A 109 -19.38 2.77 -3.27
N LEU A 110 -18.86 1.86 -4.10
CA LEU A 110 -17.44 1.53 -4.22
C LEU A 110 -16.94 1.77 -5.65
N GLU A 111 -15.92 2.63 -5.80
CA GLU A 111 -15.29 2.95 -7.09
C GLU A 111 -14.14 2.01 -7.44
N ALA A 112 -13.27 1.72 -6.46
CA ALA A 112 -12.08 0.90 -6.62
C ALA A 112 -11.61 0.33 -5.29
N LEU A 113 -10.85 -0.77 -5.31
CA LEU A 113 -10.07 -1.25 -4.17
C LEU A 113 -8.63 -0.73 -4.25
N TRP A 114 -8.08 -0.27 -3.10
CA TRP A 114 -6.76 0.33 -3.01
C TRP A 114 -5.78 -0.46 -2.16
N SER A 115 -6.27 -1.30 -1.27
CA SER A 115 -5.44 -2.16 -0.43
C SER A 115 -6.11 -3.51 -0.20
N ILE A 116 -5.28 -4.52 0.09
CA ILE A 116 -5.72 -5.84 0.51
C ILE A 116 -4.71 -6.38 1.53
N SER A 117 -5.19 -7.13 2.51
CA SER A 117 -4.35 -7.77 3.53
C SER A 117 -4.90 -9.16 3.84
N SER A 118 -4.00 -10.14 4.00
CA SER A 118 -4.32 -11.52 4.36
C SER A 118 -3.58 -11.92 5.64
N ALA A 119 -4.29 -12.29 6.69
CA ALA A 119 -3.74 -12.92 7.89
C ALA A 119 -4.82 -13.66 8.66
N HIS A 120 -4.43 -14.68 9.44
CA HIS A 120 -5.32 -15.47 10.31
C HIS A 120 -6.54 -16.07 9.60
N GLY A 121 -6.41 -16.43 8.32
CA GLY A 121 -7.50 -17.00 7.51
C GLY A 121 -8.59 -16.01 7.10
N ARG A 122 -8.38 -14.70 7.30
CA ARG A 122 -9.32 -13.66 6.91
C ARG A 122 -8.63 -12.64 5.99
N LEU A 123 -9.35 -12.19 4.98
CA LEU A 123 -8.94 -11.09 4.11
C LEU A 123 -9.66 -9.80 4.51
N TYR A 124 -8.94 -8.68 4.34
CA TYR A 124 -9.52 -7.34 4.37
C TYR A 124 -9.14 -6.58 3.10
N ALA A 125 -10.07 -5.80 2.56
CA ALA A 125 -9.84 -4.95 1.40
C ALA A 125 -10.31 -3.53 1.67
N GLY A 126 -9.45 -2.55 1.38
CA GLY A 126 -9.73 -1.13 1.54
C GLY A 126 -10.09 -0.48 0.22
N GLY A 127 -11.13 0.34 0.23
CA GLY A 127 -11.74 0.91 -0.96
C GLY A 127 -11.64 2.43 -1.08
N LYS A 128 -12.11 2.89 -2.21
CA LYS A 128 -12.42 4.29 -2.50
C LYS A 128 -13.92 4.38 -2.87
N PRO A 129 -14.71 5.22 -2.13
CA PRO A 129 -14.32 6.02 -0.97
C PRO A 129 -13.89 5.13 0.20
N GLY A 130 -13.15 5.70 1.18
CA GLY A 130 -12.51 4.99 2.29
C GLY A 130 -13.43 4.04 3.07
N MET A 131 -13.67 2.86 2.51
CA MET A 131 -14.47 1.77 3.07
C MET A 131 -13.60 0.55 3.31
N LEU A 132 -13.95 -0.26 4.30
CA LEU A 132 -13.29 -1.52 4.61
C LEU A 132 -14.26 -2.68 4.38
N PHE A 133 -13.77 -3.73 3.74
CA PHE A 133 -14.48 -4.98 3.49
C PHE A 133 -13.69 -6.15 4.07
N SER A 134 -14.38 -7.22 4.44
CA SER A 134 -13.75 -8.46 4.90
C SER A 134 -14.32 -9.69 4.18
N SER A 135 -13.51 -10.74 4.10
CA SER A 135 -13.89 -12.05 3.58
C SER A 135 -13.31 -13.16 4.46
N ASP A 136 -14.16 -14.17 4.76
CA ASP A 136 -13.81 -15.37 5.53
C ASP A 136 -13.80 -16.64 4.66
N ASP A 137 -13.89 -16.50 3.32
CA ASP A 137 -14.00 -17.59 2.36
C ASP A 137 -12.97 -17.48 1.21
N ASP A 138 -11.75 -17.03 1.52
CA ASP A 138 -10.65 -16.85 0.59
C ASP A 138 -10.94 -15.79 -0.50
N GLY A 139 -11.77 -14.79 -0.21
CA GLY A 139 -12.09 -13.72 -1.14
C GLY A 139 -13.16 -14.08 -2.18
N LYS A 140 -13.97 -15.12 -1.95
CA LYS A 140 -15.09 -15.48 -2.83
C LYS A 140 -16.27 -14.56 -2.64
N SER A 141 -16.55 -14.19 -1.39
CA SER A 141 -17.56 -13.20 -1.04
C SER A 141 -17.04 -12.16 -0.04
N TRP A 142 -17.66 -11.01 0.01
CA TRP A 142 -17.21 -9.86 0.77
C TRP A 142 -18.37 -9.20 1.51
N GLN A 143 -18.09 -8.69 2.71
CA GLN A 143 -19.03 -7.92 3.51
C GLN A 143 -18.37 -6.63 4.03
N GLY A 144 -19.16 -5.58 4.19
CA GLY A 144 -18.71 -4.32 4.77
C GLY A 144 -18.34 -4.50 6.25
N VAL A 145 -17.28 -3.82 6.70
CA VAL A 145 -16.92 -3.73 8.11
C VAL A 145 -17.62 -2.50 8.69
N GLU A 146 -18.82 -2.70 9.24
CA GLU A 146 -19.70 -1.63 9.66
C GLU A 146 -19.08 -0.71 10.73
N GLY A 147 -18.25 -1.24 11.63
CA GLY A 147 -17.58 -0.45 12.66
C GLY A 147 -16.84 0.78 12.13
N ILE A 148 -16.21 0.67 10.96
CA ILE A 148 -15.53 1.81 10.31
C ILE A 148 -16.38 2.43 9.21
N ASN A 149 -17.16 1.63 8.46
CA ASN A 149 -17.97 2.13 7.36
C ASN A 149 -19.11 3.04 7.83
N ALA A 150 -19.61 2.83 9.05
CA ALA A 150 -20.59 3.69 9.73
C ALA A 150 -19.97 4.53 10.88
N HIS A 151 -18.66 4.77 10.87
CA HIS A 151 -17.98 5.53 11.91
C HIS A 151 -18.59 6.93 12.08
N ALA A 152 -18.80 7.37 13.32
CA ALA A 152 -19.50 8.62 13.64
C ALA A 152 -18.82 9.88 13.05
N GLU A 153 -17.49 9.86 12.88
CA GLU A 153 -16.73 10.98 12.32
C GLU A 153 -16.66 10.96 10.78
N ARG A 154 -17.24 9.96 10.12
CA ARG A 154 -17.11 9.77 8.67
C ARG A 154 -17.58 10.98 7.86
N GLU A 155 -18.58 11.70 8.33
CA GLU A 155 -19.10 12.91 7.69
C GLU A 155 -18.06 14.05 7.64
N ASN A 156 -17.07 14.01 8.54
CA ASN A 156 -16.01 15.01 8.64
C ASN A 156 -14.76 14.63 7.83
N TRP A 157 -14.69 13.40 7.30
CA TRP A 157 -13.51 12.96 6.55
C TRP A 157 -13.40 13.66 5.22
N GLN A 158 -12.21 14.15 4.93
CA GLN A 158 -11.90 14.80 3.67
C GLN A 158 -10.91 13.97 2.88
N GLY A 159 -11.09 13.92 1.56
CA GLY A 159 -10.16 13.22 0.68
C GLY A 159 -8.92 14.05 0.41
N GLY A 160 -7.76 13.41 0.30
CA GLY A 160 -6.55 14.00 -0.28
C GLY A 160 -6.64 14.09 -1.81
N GLY A 161 -5.52 14.36 -2.50
CA GLY A 161 -5.47 14.48 -3.96
C GLY A 161 -5.93 13.24 -4.74
N ALA A 162 -5.89 12.05 -4.14
CA ALA A 162 -6.43 10.80 -4.70
C ALA A 162 -7.90 10.54 -4.30
N GLY A 163 -8.52 11.46 -3.56
CA GLY A 163 -9.81 11.27 -2.91
C GLY A 163 -9.68 10.55 -1.57
N LEU A 164 -10.81 10.22 -0.98
CA LEU A 164 -10.86 9.47 0.28
C LEU A 164 -10.57 7.99 -0.01
N THR A 165 -9.36 7.53 0.29
CA THR A 165 -8.90 6.17 -0.05
C THR A 165 -8.36 5.45 1.19
N LEU A 166 -8.85 4.23 1.44
CA LEU A 166 -8.30 3.31 2.43
C LEU A 166 -7.18 2.50 1.77
N HIS A 167 -5.95 2.95 1.93
CA HIS A 167 -4.80 2.42 1.20
C HIS A 167 -3.86 1.55 2.03
N THR A 168 -3.99 1.52 3.36
CA THR A 168 -3.15 0.70 4.24
C THR A 168 -4.01 -0.06 5.22
N ILE A 169 -3.72 -1.37 5.36
CA ILE A 169 -4.35 -2.28 6.33
C ILE A 169 -3.23 -3.05 7.00
N LEU A 170 -3.02 -2.83 8.30
CA LEU A 170 -2.09 -3.58 9.11
C LEU A 170 -2.84 -4.55 10.02
N ARG A 171 -2.23 -5.69 10.24
CA ARG A 171 -2.70 -6.75 11.11
C ARG A 171 -1.61 -7.09 12.12
N ASP A 172 -2.00 -7.38 13.35
CA ASP A 172 -1.07 -7.97 14.31
C ASP A 172 -0.89 -9.45 13.97
N ASP A 173 0.35 -9.93 13.95
CA ASP A 173 0.67 -11.32 13.58
C ASP A 173 0.24 -12.33 14.66
N LYS A 174 0.06 -11.88 15.90
CA LYS A 174 -0.24 -12.72 17.07
C LYS A 174 -1.70 -12.59 17.50
N ASP A 175 -2.31 -11.42 17.30
CA ASP A 175 -3.65 -11.10 17.80
C ASP A 175 -4.57 -10.68 16.64
N PRO A 176 -5.45 -11.58 16.16
CA PRO A 176 -6.36 -11.29 15.05
C PRO A 176 -7.39 -10.18 15.35
N ALA A 177 -7.55 -9.79 16.63
CA ALA A 177 -8.45 -8.71 17.00
C ALA A 177 -7.85 -7.32 16.74
N LYS A 178 -6.52 -7.21 16.59
CA LYS A 178 -5.84 -5.94 16.38
C LYS A 178 -5.66 -5.60 14.90
N LEU A 179 -6.18 -4.45 14.54
CA LEU A 179 -6.16 -3.90 13.17
C LEU A 179 -5.79 -2.42 13.21
N TRP A 180 -5.04 -1.97 12.21
CA TRP A 180 -4.84 -0.54 11.95
C TRP A 180 -5.09 -0.26 10.48
N ILE A 181 -5.71 0.86 10.18
CA ILE A 181 -5.96 1.30 8.81
C ILE A 181 -5.52 2.74 8.63
N GLY A 182 -5.06 3.05 7.41
CA GLY A 182 -4.74 4.39 6.97
C GLY A 182 -5.66 4.83 5.85
N ILE A 183 -6.34 5.95 6.04
CA ILE A 183 -7.28 6.55 5.09
C ILE A 183 -6.77 7.95 4.71
N SER A 184 -6.50 8.18 3.46
CA SER A 184 -6.08 9.50 2.94
C SER A 184 -7.32 10.39 2.64
N ALA A 185 -7.54 11.58 3.27
CA ALA A 185 -6.76 12.17 4.34
C ALA A 185 -7.60 12.23 5.63
N ALA A 186 -8.15 11.05 6.04
CA ALA A 186 -8.91 10.95 7.28
C ALA A 186 -8.05 10.53 8.49
N GLY A 187 -6.83 10.01 8.23
CA GLY A 187 -5.89 9.63 9.28
C GLY A 187 -5.83 8.12 9.52
N ILE A 188 -5.36 7.79 10.72
CA ILE A 188 -5.16 6.42 11.20
C ILE A 188 -6.28 6.05 12.15
N PHE A 189 -6.81 4.85 11.98
CA PHE A 189 -7.77 4.25 12.88
C PHE A 189 -7.26 2.89 13.33
N ALA A 190 -7.55 2.50 14.57
CA ALA A 190 -7.25 1.18 15.10
C ALA A 190 -8.47 0.53 15.74
N SER A 191 -8.52 -0.79 15.61
CA SER A 191 -9.48 -1.66 16.28
C SER A 191 -8.72 -2.68 17.13
N GLU A 192 -9.27 -3.03 18.30
CA GLU A 192 -8.77 -4.05 19.21
C GLU A 192 -9.81 -5.16 19.43
N ASP A 193 -10.89 -5.18 18.63
CA ASP A 193 -12.02 -6.11 18.73
C ASP A 193 -12.41 -6.72 17.37
N GLY A 194 -11.44 -6.87 16.46
CA GLY A 194 -11.64 -7.49 15.16
C GLY A 194 -12.40 -6.64 14.15
N GLY A 195 -12.43 -5.32 14.35
CA GLY A 195 -13.10 -4.36 13.47
C GLY A 195 -14.51 -3.97 13.89
N ALA A 196 -14.98 -4.40 15.08
CA ALA A 196 -16.31 -4.03 15.59
C ALA A 196 -16.36 -2.56 15.99
N THR A 197 -15.31 -2.06 16.66
CA THR A 197 -15.15 -0.64 17.00
C THR A 197 -13.81 -0.10 16.56
N TRP A 198 -13.74 1.22 16.32
CA TRP A 198 -12.53 1.89 15.83
C TRP A 198 -12.31 3.20 16.57
N GLU A 199 -11.06 3.52 16.86
CA GLU A 199 -10.64 4.79 17.41
C GLU A 199 -9.58 5.46 16.54
N THR A 200 -9.54 6.78 16.52
CA THR A 200 -8.51 7.57 15.83
C THR A 200 -7.15 7.42 16.54
N ARG A 201 -6.08 7.32 15.77
CA ARG A 201 -4.71 7.12 16.27
C ARG A 201 -3.74 8.14 15.68
N ASN A 202 -4.07 9.45 15.78
CA ASN A 202 -3.28 10.54 15.17
C ASN A 202 -2.52 11.39 16.21
N ARG A 203 -2.47 11.03 17.48
CA ARG A 203 -1.82 11.82 18.52
C ARG A 203 -0.31 11.90 18.32
N ARG A 204 0.25 13.09 18.54
CA ARG A 204 1.69 13.24 18.74
C ARG A 204 2.10 12.61 20.08
N SER A 205 3.38 12.25 20.22
CA SER A 205 3.92 11.85 21.52
C SER A 205 3.79 13.04 22.50
N ASN A 206 3.76 12.72 23.81
CA ASN A 206 3.64 13.68 24.90
C ASN A 206 4.85 14.64 25.06
N GLU A 207 5.63 14.85 24.02
CA GLU A 207 6.62 15.93 24.01
C GLU A 207 5.86 17.25 24.05
N ASP A 208 6.30 18.14 24.96
CA ASP A 208 5.62 19.38 25.29
C ASP A 208 5.06 20.10 24.06
N ALA A 209 3.76 20.25 24.01
CA ALA A 209 3.00 20.93 22.97
C ALA A 209 3.42 22.39 22.71
N ALA A 210 4.26 22.96 23.60
CA ALA A 210 4.75 24.32 23.51
C ALA A 210 5.76 24.61 22.38
N ALA A 211 6.30 23.59 21.71
CA ALA A 211 7.38 23.77 20.73
C ALA A 211 6.95 23.82 19.26
N PHE A 212 5.69 23.53 18.95
CA PHE A 212 5.22 23.47 17.55
C PHE A 212 4.25 24.60 17.23
N HIS A 213 4.75 25.65 16.60
CA HIS A 213 3.90 26.64 15.97
C HIS A 213 3.30 26.09 14.69
N ILE A 214 1.97 26.05 14.61
CA ILE A 214 1.24 25.75 13.38
C ILE A 214 1.52 26.85 12.38
N HIS A 215 2.18 26.52 11.29
CA HIS A 215 2.05 27.33 10.09
C HIS A 215 0.83 26.84 9.32
N ALA A 216 -0.24 27.62 9.35
CA ALA A 216 -1.35 27.43 8.43
C ALA A 216 -0.80 27.61 7.01
N HIS A 217 -0.75 26.52 6.25
CA HIS A 217 -0.40 26.61 4.85
C HIS A 217 -1.62 27.09 4.04
N GLU A 218 -1.36 27.93 3.03
CA GLU A 218 -2.39 28.51 2.17
C GLU A 218 -3.10 27.48 1.26
N ASP A 219 -2.71 26.20 1.31
CA ASP A 219 -3.20 25.13 0.45
C ASP A 219 -4.47 24.44 0.96
N GLY A 220 -4.99 24.80 2.14
CA GLY A 220 -6.22 24.25 2.70
C GLY A 220 -6.14 22.78 3.14
N LEU A 221 -4.94 22.16 3.16
CA LEU A 221 -4.74 20.81 3.66
C LEU A 221 -4.75 20.80 5.19
N THR A 222 -5.38 19.77 5.79
CA THR A 222 -5.41 19.57 7.23
C THR A 222 -4.02 19.19 7.74
N HIS A 223 -3.27 20.19 8.17
CA HIS A 223 -2.01 20.02 8.87
C HIS A 223 -2.27 19.51 10.28
N GLY A 224 -1.35 18.71 10.81
CA GLY A 224 -1.42 18.27 12.19
C GLY A 224 -1.50 19.47 13.15
N SER A 225 -2.19 19.29 14.25
CA SER A 225 -2.22 20.23 15.36
C SER A 225 -0.99 20.05 16.27
N ASP A 226 -0.84 20.87 17.29
CA ASP A 226 0.22 20.71 18.32
C ASP A 226 0.10 19.35 19.04
N THR A 227 -1.08 18.72 19.01
CA THR A 227 -1.37 17.45 19.69
C THR A 227 -1.53 16.27 18.75
N GLU A 228 -1.62 16.49 17.43
CA GLU A 228 -1.84 15.43 16.43
C GLU A 228 -0.90 15.56 15.24
N ILE A 229 -0.51 14.42 14.63
CA ILE A 229 0.11 14.38 13.32
C ILE A 229 -0.95 14.64 12.25
N GLY A 230 -0.52 15.12 11.07
CA GLY A 230 -1.44 15.38 9.96
C GLY A 230 -2.18 14.10 9.51
N SER A 231 -3.44 14.23 9.16
CA SER A 231 -4.31 13.12 8.74
C SER A 231 -4.00 12.55 7.35
N CYS A 232 -3.07 13.16 6.60
CA CYS A 232 -2.66 12.66 5.29
C CYS A 232 -1.60 11.54 5.41
N VAL A 233 -2.05 10.36 5.84
CA VAL A 233 -1.23 9.14 5.90
C VAL A 233 -0.90 8.69 4.48
N HIS A 234 0.35 8.34 4.23
CA HIS A 234 0.78 7.79 2.95
C HIS A 234 0.99 6.29 2.99
N ASN A 235 1.66 5.77 4.01
CA ASN A 235 1.77 4.33 4.26
C ASN A 235 2.16 4.07 5.72
N MET A 236 1.89 2.85 6.18
CA MET A 236 2.31 2.36 7.49
C MET A 236 2.83 0.94 7.36
N ILE A 237 3.70 0.54 8.30
CA ILE A 237 4.17 -0.84 8.43
C ILE A 237 4.21 -1.24 9.90
N HIS A 238 3.71 -2.45 10.21
CA HIS A 238 3.80 -3.06 11.54
C HIS A 238 5.15 -3.79 11.66
N ALA A 239 5.89 -3.50 12.74
CA ALA A 239 7.23 -4.03 12.97
C ALA A 239 7.29 -5.01 14.17
N GLY A 240 6.14 -5.59 14.52
CA GLY A 240 5.97 -6.50 15.65
C GLY A 240 5.53 -5.80 16.94
N ASP A 241 4.87 -6.55 17.81
CA ASP A 241 4.28 -6.10 19.08
C ASP A 241 3.44 -4.83 18.91
N ASN A 242 3.85 -3.71 19.49
CA ASN A 242 3.17 -2.41 19.36
C ASN A 242 3.97 -1.40 18.51
N LEU A 243 5.03 -1.85 17.82
CA LEU A 243 5.88 -0.97 17.02
C LEU A 243 5.30 -0.80 15.61
N ILE A 244 5.03 0.44 15.26
CA ILE A 244 4.51 0.83 13.94
C ILE A 244 5.32 2.01 13.42
N TYR A 245 5.68 1.96 12.14
CA TYR A 245 6.25 3.09 11.43
C TYR A 245 5.26 3.64 10.43
N GLN A 246 5.35 4.93 10.17
CA GLN A 246 4.47 5.62 9.24
C GLN A 246 5.25 6.62 8.39
N GLN A 247 5.00 6.63 7.09
CA GLN A 247 5.24 7.76 6.21
C GLN A 247 3.96 8.58 6.08
N ASN A 248 4.04 9.84 6.42
CA ASN A 248 2.97 10.81 6.31
C ASN A 248 3.35 11.90 5.28
N HIS A 249 2.41 12.75 4.91
CA HIS A 249 2.66 13.92 4.04
C HIS A 249 3.73 14.87 4.63
N HIS A 250 3.78 14.98 5.96
CA HIS A 250 4.60 15.95 6.68
C HIS A 250 5.81 15.35 7.41
N GLY A 251 6.05 14.06 7.29
CA GLY A 251 7.19 13.41 7.94
C GLY A 251 7.08 11.90 8.01
N THR A 252 8.13 11.33 8.58
CA THR A 252 8.20 9.92 8.94
C THR A 252 8.08 9.82 10.46
N TYR A 253 7.25 8.89 10.94
CA TYR A 253 6.92 8.76 12.36
C TYR A 253 7.07 7.33 12.84
N ARG A 254 7.31 7.18 14.14
CA ARG A 254 7.36 5.92 14.87
C ARG A 254 6.38 5.95 16.04
N SER A 255 5.65 4.87 16.24
CA SER A 255 4.87 4.57 17.44
C SER A 255 5.40 3.30 18.08
N THR A 256 5.49 3.29 19.42
CA THR A 256 5.87 2.11 20.24
C THR A 256 4.71 1.62 21.11
N ASP A 257 3.52 2.19 20.93
CA ASP A 257 2.33 1.93 21.74
C ASP A 257 1.08 1.59 20.89
N GLY A 258 1.29 1.00 19.70
CA GLY A 258 0.22 0.59 18.82
C GLY A 258 -0.49 1.77 18.14
N GLY A 259 0.22 2.84 17.86
CA GLY A 259 -0.30 4.03 17.21
C GLY A 259 -1.00 5.01 18.15
N ARG A 260 -0.99 4.79 19.49
CA ARG A 260 -1.60 5.72 20.45
C ARG A 260 -0.86 7.03 20.55
N SER A 261 0.46 6.99 20.31
CA SER A 261 1.27 8.20 20.14
C SER A 261 2.34 8.01 19.06
N TRP A 262 2.78 9.11 18.47
CA TRP A 262 3.74 9.14 17.36
C TRP A 262 4.86 10.11 17.63
N SER A 263 6.09 9.66 17.50
CA SER A 263 7.31 10.45 17.55
C SER A 263 7.84 10.67 16.13
N ALA A 264 8.24 11.89 15.81
CA ALA A 264 8.87 12.20 14.52
C ALA A 264 10.27 11.59 14.44
N ILE A 265 10.56 10.95 13.32
CA ILE A 265 11.87 10.36 12.98
C ILE A 265 12.37 10.86 11.62
N THR A 266 11.97 12.06 11.24
CA THR A 266 12.26 12.67 9.93
C THR A 266 13.63 13.33 9.87
N GLU A 267 14.22 13.66 11.03
CA GLU A 267 15.52 14.35 11.08
C GLU A 267 16.61 13.56 10.34
N GLY A 268 17.36 14.25 9.50
CA GLY A 268 18.41 13.65 8.66
C GLY A 268 17.92 13.16 7.28
N LEU A 269 16.62 13.13 7.01
CA LEU A 269 16.08 12.88 5.67
C LEU A 269 16.08 14.17 4.82
N PRO A 270 16.23 14.06 3.50
CA PRO A 270 16.28 15.23 2.60
C PRO A 270 14.92 15.89 2.37
N SER A 271 13.84 15.23 2.73
CA SER A 271 12.46 15.71 2.60
C SER A 271 11.58 15.06 3.66
N THR A 272 10.55 15.78 4.08
CA THR A 272 9.48 15.25 4.93
C THR A 272 8.51 14.37 4.13
N PHE A 273 8.42 14.59 2.83
CA PHE A 273 7.46 13.93 1.94
C PHE A 273 8.04 12.63 1.38
N GLY A 274 7.21 11.61 1.32
CA GLY A 274 7.47 10.32 0.69
C GLY A 274 6.23 9.44 0.73
N PHE A 275 6.30 8.27 0.12
CA PHE A 275 5.18 7.34 0.13
C PHE A 275 5.53 6.00 0.77
N PRO A 276 6.56 5.25 0.30
CA PRO A 276 6.83 3.91 0.80
C PRO A 276 7.61 3.94 2.11
N ILE A 277 7.37 2.92 2.91
CA ILE A 277 8.16 2.57 4.08
C ILE A 277 8.21 1.05 4.18
N ALA A 278 9.37 0.49 4.51
CA ALA A 278 9.55 -0.93 4.69
C ALA A 278 10.38 -1.21 5.93
N VAL A 279 10.19 -2.38 6.55
CA VAL A 279 10.88 -2.82 7.76
C VAL A 279 11.56 -4.17 7.51
N HIS A 280 12.71 -4.38 8.12
CA HIS A 280 13.43 -5.64 8.07
C HIS A 280 12.66 -6.72 8.85
N PRO A 281 12.41 -7.91 8.29
CA PRO A 281 11.54 -8.91 8.90
C PRO A 281 12.09 -9.49 10.22
N HIS A 282 13.41 -9.44 10.42
CA HIS A 282 14.08 -10.02 11.59
C HIS A 282 14.74 -8.97 12.49
N ASP A 283 14.69 -7.68 12.11
CA ASP A 283 15.23 -6.56 12.88
C ASP A 283 14.30 -5.34 12.77
N PRO A 284 13.38 -5.19 13.73
CA PRO A 284 12.38 -4.12 13.68
C PRO A 284 12.96 -2.70 13.79
N ALA A 285 14.25 -2.57 14.17
CA ALA A 285 14.94 -1.28 14.18
C ALA A 285 15.49 -0.87 12.81
N THR A 286 15.56 -1.79 11.86
CA THR A 286 16.03 -1.52 10.51
C THR A 286 14.86 -1.24 9.55
N ILE A 287 14.84 -0.04 8.99
CA ILE A 287 13.77 0.46 8.10
C ILE A 287 14.36 1.16 6.87
N TRP A 288 13.57 1.18 5.78
CA TRP A 288 13.88 1.87 4.54
C TRP A 288 12.75 2.79 4.12
N VAL A 289 13.10 3.95 3.60
CA VAL A 289 12.17 4.93 3.01
C VAL A 289 12.74 5.50 1.71
N VAL A 290 11.86 6.04 0.87
CA VAL A 290 12.25 6.77 -0.35
C VAL A 290 11.62 8.17 -0.27
N PRO A 291 12.32 9.15 0.29
CA PRO A 291 11.87 10.54 0.32
C PRO A 291 11.76 11.12 -1.09
N MET A 292 10.77 11.98 -1.28
CA MET A 292 10.48 12.65 -2.55
C MET A 292 10.23 14.13 -2.34
N ASN A 293 10.33 14.90 -3.40
CA ASN A 293 9.85 16.27 -3.42
C ASN A 293 8.33 16.30 -3.17
N GLY A 294 7.83 17.37 -2.57
CA GLY A 294 6.40 17.53 -2.29
C GLY A 294 5.53 17.61 -3.55
N ASP A 295 4.23 17.62 -3.32
CA ASP A 295 3.19 17.62 -4.36
C ASP A 295 3.39 18.73 -5.40
N MET A 296 3.68 19.94 -4.96
CA MET A 296 3.88 21.09 -5.85
C MET A 296 5.20 21.03 -6.61
N GLN A 297 6.07 20.08 -6.31
CA GLN A 297 7.38 19.89 -6.92
C GLN A 297 7.47 18.64 -7.78
N GLY A 298 6.35 17.91 -7.99
CA GLY A 298 6.23 16.80 -8.94
C GLY A 298 6.51 15.42 -8.40
N ARG A 299 6.71 15.23 -7.09
CA ARG A 299 6.82 13.92 -6.40
C ARG A 299 7.90 12.99 -6.96
N TYR A 300 9.08 13.52 -7.26
CA TYR A 300 10.23 12.73 -7.68
C TYR A 300 11.37 12.84 -6.64
N PRO A 301 12.39 11.96 -6.66
CA PRO A 301 13.50 11.99 -5.72
C PRO A 301 14.20 13.36 -5.69
N PRO A 302 14.56 13.89 -4.51
CA PRO A 302 15.32 15.14 -4.39
C PRO A 302 16.56 15.15 -5.29
N ASP A 303 16.87 16.29 -5.89
CA ASP A 303 17.96 16.48 -6.87
C ASP A 303 17.82 15.63 -8.15
N ALA A 304 16.64 15.05 -8.41
CA ALA A 304 16.43 14.06 -9.46
C ALA A 304 17.46 12.91 -9.42
N CYS A 305 17.85 12.49 -8.22
CA CYS A 305 18.82 11.44 -7.92
C CYS A 305 18.17 10.37 -7.05
N ALA A 306 18.10 9.13 -7.55
CA ALA A 306 17.48 8.04 -6.82
C ALA A 306 18.30 7.67 -5.58
N LYS A 307 17.67 7.68 -4.42
CA LYS A 307 18.27 7.29 -3.14
C LYS A 307 17.22 6.55 -2.30
N VAL A 308 17.63 5.41 -1.76
CA VAL A 308 16.90 4.76 -0.67
C VAL A 308 17.58 5.16 0.63
N TRP A 309 16.81 5.55 1.63
CA TRP A 309 17.36 5.92 2.94
C TRP A 309 17.09 4.81 3.94
N LYS A 310 18.14 4.37 4.62
CA LYS A 310 18.12 3.29 5.60
C LYS A 310 18.44 3.82 6.99
N SER A 311 17.67 3.38 7.97
CA SER A 311 17.99 3.47 9.38
C SER A 311 18.18 2.08 9.96
N THR A 312 19.09 1.92 10.92
CA THR A 312 19.31 0.68 11.71
C THR A 312 19.07 0.91 13.20
N ASN A 313 18.46 2.04 13.56
CA ASN A 313 18.19 2.46 14.93
C ASN A 313 16.81 3.12 15.06
N SER A 314 15.82 2.53 14.39
CA SER A 314 14.41 2.95 14.46
C SER A 314 14.14 4.39 14.03
N GLY A 315 14.94 4.89 13.08
CA GLY A 315 14.77 6.24 12.51
C GLY A 315 15.52 7.34 13.26
N GLU A 316 16.38 7.04 14.25
CA GLU A 316 17.17 8.06 14.94
C GLU A 316 18.26 8.65 14.02
N THR A 317 18.81 7.83 13.11
CA THR A 317 19.75 8.30 12.09
C THR A 317 19.47 7.61 10.77
N TRP A 318 19.83 8.29 9.66
CA TRP A 318 19.58 7.82 8.31
C TRP A 318 20.83 7.83 7.46
N THR A 319 20.99 6.83 6.61
CA THR A 319 22.09 6.70 5.65
C THR A 319 21.51 6.55 4.25
N ALA A 320 22.01 7.37 3.30
CA ALA A 320 21.63 7.27 1.90
C ALA A 320 22.31 6.08 1.22
N MET A 321 21.52 5.24 0.56
CA MET A 321 21.95 4.10 -0.24
C MET A 321 21.80 4.45 -1.71
N THR A 322 22.90 4.46 -2.48
CA THR A 322 22.91 4.99 -3.85
C THR A 322 23.59 4.08 -4.88
N ASP A 323 24.39 3.13 -4.44
CA ASP A 323 25.16 2.27 -5.36
C ASP A 323 24.24 1.43 -6.25
N GLY A 324 24.44 1.49 -7.56
CA GLY A 324 23.59 0.81 -8.55
C GLY A 324 22.25 1.52 -8.86
N LEU A 325 21.88 2.57 -8.14
CA LEU A 325 20.72 3.40 -8.47
C LEU A 325 21.06 4.51 -9.48
N PRO A 326 20.10 4.96 -10.30
CA PRO A 326 20.33 6.07 -11.23
C PRO A 326 20.64 7.35 -10.47
N ALA A 327 21.80 7.97 -10.82
CA ALA A 327 22.31 9.18 -10.13
C ALA A 327 21.76 10.49 -10.67
N GLN A 328 21.00 10.47 -11.77
CA GLN A 328 20.47 11.69 -12.41
C GLN A 328 19.23 11.39 -13.25
N ASN A 329 18.45 12.43 -13.53
CA ASN A 329 17.24 12.37 -14.35
C ASN A 329 16.16 11.42 -13.80
N CYS A 330 16.09 11.26 -12.49
CA CYS A 330 15.13 10.40 -11.80
C CYS A 330 13.84 11.18 -11.52
N PHE A 331 13.00 11.32 -12.54
CA PHE A 331 11.69 11.99 -12.42
C PHE A 331 10.55 10.99 -12.19
N PHE A 332 10.83 9.88 -11.57
CA PHE A 332 9.84 8.88 -11.22
C PHE A 332 9.33 9.05 -9.77
N THR A 333 8.16 8.48 -9.51
CA THR A 333 7.58 8.35 -8.18
C THR A 333 7.63 6.88 -7.74
N VAL A 334 7.99 6.62 -6.49
CA VAL A 334 7.72 5.33 -5.82
C VAL A 334 6.44 5.50 -5.01
N LEU A 335 5.41 4.71 -5.33
CA LEU A 335 4.08 4.85 -4.73
C LEU A 335 3.99 4.15 -3.36
N ARG A 336 2.85 4.30 -2.67
CA ARG A 336 2.64 3.88 -1.27
C ARG A 336 3.04 2.44 -0.99
N GLN A 337 2.44 1.48 -1.71
CA GLN A 337 2.71 0.05 -1.56
C GLN A 337 3.78 -0.46 -2.53
N ALA A 338 4.54 0.42 -3.19
CA ALA A 338 5.52 0.01 -4.19
C ALA A 338 6.91 -0.27 -3.59
N MET A 339 6.97 -0.72 -2.34
CA MET A 339 8.21 -1.17 -1.69
C MET A 339 7.93 -2.32 -0.74
N ALA A 340 8.74 -3.38 -0.82
CA ALA A 340 8.61 -4.57 0.01
C ALA A 340 9.98 -5.17 0.38
N VAL A 341 9.96 -6.03 1.41
CA VAL A 341 11.14 -6.79 1.89
C VAL A 341 10.74 -8.26 2.00
N ASP A 342 11.57 -9.17 1.50
CA ASP A 342 11.31 -10.61 1.62
C ASP A 342 11.76 -11.18 2.99
N GLN A 343 11.33 -12.41 3.28
CA GLN A 343 11.53 -13.08 4.57
C GLN A 343 12.81 -13.94 4.63
N MET A 344 13.75 -13.78 3.70
CA MET A 344 15.00 -14.54 3.71
C MET A 344 15.92 -14.12 4.86
N ASP A 345 16.88 -14.98 5.25
CA ASP A 345 17.87 -14.66 6.31
C ASP A 345 18.66 -13.38 5.99
N THR A 346 19.04 -13.19 4.73
CA THR A 346 19.51 -11.89 4.20
C THR A 346 18.39 -11.36 3.30
N PRO A 347 17.55 -10.47 3.82
CA PRO A 347 16.35 -10.05 3.08
C PRO A 347 16.69 -9.26 1.81
N GLY A 348 15.96 -9.55 0.75
CA GLY A 348 15.89 -8.68 -0.41
C GLY A 348 14.99 -7.50 -0.14
N VAL A 349 15.41 -6.32 -0.57
CA VAL A 349 14.60 -5.09 -0.55
C VAL A 349 14.26 -4.73 -1.98
N TYR A 350 12.98 -4.49 -2.26
CA TYR A 350 12.47 -4.24 -3.60
C TYR A 350 11.67 -2.95 -3.63
N PHE A 351 11.78 -2.18 -4.71
CA PHE A 351 10.83 -1.10 -4.96
C PHE A 351 10.51 -0.94 -6.45
N GLY A 352 9.30 -0.49 -6.73
CA GLY A 352 8.79 -0.24 -8.06
C GLY A 352 8.54 1.23 -8.32
N THR A 353 8.66 1.66 -9.57
CA THR A 353 8.48 3.05 -9.98
C THR A 353 7.25 3.21 -10.87
N ASN A 354 6.68 4.41 -10.88
CA ASN A 354 5.61 4.74 -11.81
C ASN A 354 6.08 4.79 -13.29
N SER A 355 7.40 4.76 -13.53
CA SER A 355 8.00 4.62 -14.87
C SER A 355 8.20 3.18 -15.32
N GLY A 356 7.85 2.19 -14.49
CA GLY A 356 7.83 0.77 -14.86
C GLY A 356 9.13 0.02 -14.60
N SER A 357 9.98 0.51 -13.70
CA SER A 357 11.18 -0.19 -13.25
C SER A 357 10.94 -0.86 -11.89
N ILE A 358 11.55 -2.04 -11.69
CA ILE A 358 11.72 -2.66 -10.38
C ILE A 358 13.20 -2.64 -10.04
N PHE A 359 13.53 -2.11 -8.88
CA PHE A 359 14.87 -2.16 -8.29
C PHE A 359 14.90 -3.17 -7.14
N ALA A 360 16.02 -3.86 -6.98
CA ALA A 360 16.24 -4.86 -5.94
C ALA A 360 17.64 -4.76 -5.34
N SER A 361 17.73 -4.96 -4.03
CA SER A 361 18.98 -5.08 -3.28
C SER A 361 18.96 -6.35 -2.45
N PHE A 362 20.11 -7.06 -2.38
CA PHE A 362 20.24 -8.33 -1.64
C PHE A 362 21.32 -8.26 -0.54
N ASP A 363 21.74 -7.07 -0.20
CA ASP A 363 22.78 -6.77 0.80
C ASP A 363 22.31 -5.69 1.80
N GLY A 364 21.00 -5.60 1.98
CA GLY A 364 20.38 -4.65 2.90
C GLY A 364 20.37 -3.21 2.40
N GLY A 365 20.41 -3.01 1.08
CA GLY A 365 20.36 -1.71 0.44
C GLY A 365 21.73 -1.13 0.08
N GLN A 366 22.84 -1.85 0.31
CA GLN A 366 24.18 -1.34 -0.01
C GLN A 366 24.38 -1.20 -1.52
N SER A 367 23.93 -2.20 -2.29
CA SER A 367 23.94 -2.15 -3.76
C SER A 367 22.57 -2.52 -4.34
N TRP A 368 22.27 -1.97 -5.50
CA TRP A 368 20.99 -2.13 -6.19
C TRP A 368 21.18 -2.59 -7.63
N SER A 369 20.27 -3.42 -8.09
CA SER A 369 20.11 -3.82 -9.48
C SER A 369 18.72 -3.50 -9.98
N GLU A 370 18.51 -3.52 -11.30
CA GLU A 370 17.21 -3.29 -11.93
C GLU A 370 16.77 -4.54 -12.70
N PRO A 371 16.17 -5.55 -12.00
CA PRO A 371 15.78 -6.82 -12.62
C PRO A 371 14.62 -6.70 -13.61
N ALA A 372 13.81 -5.66 -13.56
CA ALA A 372 12.73 -5.44 -14.51
C ALA A 372 12.62 -3.99 -14.96
N ARG A 373 12.30 -3.80 -16.25
CA ARG A 373 12.10 -2.50 -16.92
C ARG A 373 10.89 -2.54 -17.82
N HIS A 374 10.37 -1.36 -18.15
CA HIS A 374 9.28 -1.18 -19.12
C HIS A 374 7.96 -1.87 -18.75
N LEU A 375 7.77 -2.17 -17.46
CA LEU A 375 6.46 -2.54 -16.95
C LEU A 375 5.50 -1.33 -17.08
N PRO A 376 4.19 -1.55 -17.05
CA PRO A 376 3.25 -0.44 -16.81
C PRO A 376 3.57 0.24 -15.49
N THR A 377 2.96 1.42 -15.24
CA THR A 377 3.10 2.11 -13.95
C THR A 377 2.92 1.12 -12.80
N VAL A 378 3.98 0.96 -11.97
CA VAL A 378 3.93 0.09 -10.79
C VAL A 378 3.17 0.79 -9.68
N LEU A 379 2.13 0.15 -9.17
CA LEU A 379 1.25 0.64 -8.11
C LEU A 379 1.59 0.01 -6.76
N SER A 380 1.99 -1.26 -6.77
CA SER A 380 2.40 -2.00 -5.58
C SER A 380 3.49 -3.03 -5.89
N VAL A 381 4.29 -3.33 -4.88
CA VAL A 381 5.28 -4.40 -4.85
C VAL A 381 5.13 -5.12 -3.51
N GLU A 382 4.96 -6.42 -3.56
CA GLU A 382 4.93 -7.31 -2.41
C GLU A 382 5.80 -8.53 -2.63
N THR A 383 6.14 -9.25 -1.58
CA THR A 383 6.95 -10.45 -1.67
C THR A 383 6.20 -11.66 -1.11
N LEU A 384 6.42 -12.80 -1.77
CA LEU A 384 5.92 -14.09 -1.32
C LEU A 384 7.11 -15.07 -1.26
N THR A 385 7.46 -15.50 -0.06
CA THR A 385 8.55 -16.47 0.17
C THR A 385 7.96 -17.84 0.46
N TYR A 386 8.41 -18.91 -0.23
CA TYR A 386 7.93 -20.29 -0.08
C TYR A 386 9.03 -21.35 -0.35
#